data_2bc53283f35cc6fd8596bfd04b7fa613
#
_entry.id   2bc53283f35cc6fd8596bfd04b7fa613
#
_cell.length_a   1.000
_cell.length_b   1.000
_cell.length_c   1.000
_cell.angle_alpha   90.00
_cell.angle_beta   90.00
_cell.angle_gamma   90.00
#
_symmetry.space_group_name_H-M   'P 1'
#
loop_
_entity.id
_entity.type
_entity.pdbx_description
1 polymer ?
#
loop_
_entity_poly.entity_id
_entity_poly.type
_entity_poly.pdbx_seq_one_letter_code
_entity_poly.pdbx_strand_id
1 'polypeptide(L)'
;VPMPEELLLPEEITELVKNGRGLLLVTGGRGSGVTTTVASLAAQIAATQSKVIVSVEDTTEYILPQGRGLVVQREIGADCASREEALAMALQQDADVILLDGIGNEREAGLLFAAVRRGQFVILAEKEDSVTAALLHLVQCGGSTSGSQILLESLAQGLAGAMAQKLLRRQDEAGRVAAYEVLVADAGVRSLIAENRIQQLDTSAGAEKERGRVQMDDAIYNLYMKSCITSGTAIAGAKDPEDMR
;
A
#
# COMPACT_ATOMS: atom_id res chain seq x y z
N VAL A 1 10.53 -13.29 7.98
CA VAL A 1 9.91 -12.39 7.00
C VAL A 1 10.46 -12.76 5.63
N PRO A 2 9.62 -13.06 4.63
CA PRO A 2 10.08 -13.32 3.26
C PRO A 2 10.64 -12.03 2.64
N MET A 3 11.54 -12.16 1.66
CA MET A 3 12.04 -11.01 0.89
C MET A 3 11.10 -10.69 -0.29
N PRO A 4 11.11 -9.45 -0.82
CA PRO A 4 10.23 -9.05 -1.92
C PRO A 4 10.31 -9.93 -3.16
N GLU A 5 11.49 -10.45 -3.46
CA GLU A 5 11.75 -11.35 -4.59
C GLU A 5 11.00 -12.70 -4.42
N GLU A 6 10.90 -13.20 -3.18
CA GLU A 6 10.18 -14.43 -2.85
C GLU A 6 8.66 -14.26 -2.99
N LEU A 7 8.17 -13.04 -2.76
CA LEU A 7 6.77 -12.66 -2.94
C LEU A 7 6.44 -12.27 -4.37
N LEU A 8 7.43 -12.18 -5.25
CA LEU A 8 7.29 -11.70 -6.64
C LEU A 8 6.65 -10.31 -6.70
N LEU A 9 7.05 -9.40 -5.80
CA LEU A 9 6.53 -8.04 -5.78
C LEU A 9 6.86 -7.31 -7.09
N PRO A 10 5.94 -6.48 -7.60
CA PRO A 10 6.17 -5.68 -8.80
C PRO A 10 7.42 -4.79 -8.67
N GLU A 11 8.18 -4.68 -9.75
CA GLU A 11 9.42 -3.90 -9.79
C GLU A 11 9.17 -2.43 -9.48
N GLU A 12 8.05 -1.89 -9.96
CA GLU A 12 7.62 -0.52 -9.70
C GLU A 12 7.52 -0.22 -8.20
N ILE A 13 6.97 -1.16 -7.42
CA ILE A 13 6.84 -1.01 -5.96
C ILE A 13 8.22 -1.07 -5.28
N THR A 14 9.06 -2.01 -5.68
CA THR A 14 10.41 -2.14 -5.11
C THR A 14 11.29 -0.92 -5.44
N GLU A 15 11.13 -0.31 -6.61
CA GLU A 15 11.80 0.95 -6.98
C GLU A 15 11.30 2.14 -6.14
N LEU A 16 9.98 2.24 -5.88
CA LEU A 16 9.45 3.27 -4.98
C LEU A 16 10.04 3.14 -3.57
N VAL A 17 10.20 1.92 -3.07
CA VAL A 17 10.83 1.64 -1.76
C VAL A 17 12.31 2.02 -1.74
N LYS A 18 13.06 1.78 -2.83
CA LYS A 18 14.46 2.22 -2.95
C LYS A 18 14.57 3.75 -2.91
N ASN A 19 13.66 4.46 -3.58
CA ASN A 19 13.60 5.92 -3.56
C ASN A 19 13.22 6.50 -2.19
N GLY A 20 12.38 5.78 -1.44
CA GLY A 20 12.06 6.02 -0.03
C GLY A 20 11.51 7.42 0.25
N ARG A 21 10.55 7.90 -0.54
CA ARG A 21 9.89 9.21 -0.36
C ARG A 21 8.40 9.14 -0.63
N GLY A 22 7.62 9.92 0.13
CA GLY A 22 6.19 10.05 -0.06
C GLY A 22 5.39 8.93 0.63
N LEU A 23 4.19 8.70 0.16
CA LEU A 23 3.26 7.68 0.65
C LEU A 23 3.19 6.51 -0.34
N LEU A 24 3.52 5.33 0.13
CA LEU A 24 3.19 4.06 -0.52
C LEU A 24 1.99 3.44 0.18
N LEU A 25 0.88 3.29 -0.54
CA LEU A 25 -0.32 2.64 -0.04
C LEU A 25 -0.32 1.17 -0.46
N VAL A 26 -0.43 0.26 0.51
CA VAL A 26 -0.54 -1.19 0.27
C VAL A 26 -1.88 -1.66 0.82
N THR A 27 -2.75 -2.19 -0.03
CA THR A 27 -4.10 -2.58 0.37
C THR A 27 -4.48 -3.98 -0.09
N GLY A 28 -5.55 -4.50 0.47
CA GLY A 28 -6.14 -5.76 0.07
C GLY A 28 -7.12 -6.29 1.11
N GLY A 29 -8.11 -7.02 0.68
CA GLY A 29 -9.10 -7.62 1.55
C GLY A 29 -8.49 -8.58 2.59
N ARG A 30 -9.29 -9.00 3.54
CA ARG A 30 -8.84 -9.90 4.62
C ARG A 30 -8.17 -11.17 4.07
N GLY A 31 -6.97 -11.45 4.54
CA GLY A 31 -6.20 -12.63 4.14
C GLY A 31 -5.50 -12.49 2.79
N SER A 32 -5.43 -11.30 2.22
CA SER A 32 -4.70 -10.99 0.98
C SER A 32 -3.17 -10.99 1.14
N GLY A 33 -2.65 -10.93 2.38
CA GLY A 33 -1.21 -10.95 2.67
C GLY A 33 -0.56 -9.57 2.76
N VAL A 34 -1.33 -8.49 2.94
CA VAL A 34 -0.82 -7.11 3.08
C VAL A 34 0.23 -7.01 4.18
N THR A 35 -0.04 -7.54 5.38
CA THR A 35 0.90 -7.54 6.51
C THR A 35 2.24 -8.18 6.13
N THR A 36 2.20 -9.33 5.43
CA THR A 36 3.41 -10.02 4.96
C THR A 36 4.20 -9.17 3.96
N THR A 37 3.49 -8.51 3.05
CA THR A 37 4.10 -7.63 2.04
C THR A 37 4.76 -6.42 2.69
N VAL A 38 4.07 -5.74 3.61
CA VAL A 38 4.64 -4.58 4.33
C VAL A 38 5.86 -4.99 5.16
N ALA A 39 5.76 -6.14 5.87
CA ALA A 39 6.91 -6.67 6.61
C ALA A 39 8.10 -7.01 5.68
N SER A 40 7.83 -7.56 4.49
CA SER A 40 8.84 -7.85 3.47
C SER A 40 9.56 -6.59 2.97
N LEU A 41 8.80 -5.54 2.64
CA LEU A 41 9.34 -4.25 2.22
C LEU A 41 10.18 -3.61 3.34
N ALA A 42 9.71 -3.67 4.58
CA ALA A 42 10.42 -3.17 5.75
C ALA A 42 11.75 -3.94 5.97
N ALA A 43 11.73 -5.27 5.86
CA ALA A 43 12.93 -6.09 5.96
C ALA A 43 13.96 -5.76 4.88
N GLN A 44 13.51 -5.51 3.63
CA GLN A 44 14.38 -5.06 2.55
C GLN A 44 15.03 -3.71 2.87
N ILE A 45 14.25 -2.73 3.36
CA ILE A 45 14.79 -1.42 3.75
C ILE A 45 15.84 -1.60 4.86
N ALA A 46 15.50 -2.34 5.92
CA ALA A 46 16.40 -2.61 7.04
C ALA A 46 17.71 -3.28 6.59
N ALA A 47 17.64 -4.23 5.66
CA ALA A 47 18.82 -4.94 5.15
C ALA A 47 19.73 -4.07 4.27
N THR A 48 19.16 -3.13 3.51
CA THR A 48 19.86 -2.42 2.43
C THR A 48 20.19 -0.96 2.74
N GLN A 49 19.42 -0.31 3.64
CA GLN A 49 19.50 1.12 3.91
C GLN A 49 19.78 1.40 5.39
N SER A 50 20.59 2.43 5.68
CA SER A 50 20.84 2.91 7.05
C SER A 50 19.75 3.91 7.45
N LYS A 51 18.55 3.40 7.77
CA LYS A 51 17.33 4.18 8.04
C LYS A 51 16.79 3.86 9.44
N VAL A 52 16.16 4.84 10.06
CA VAL A 52 15.32 4.65 11.24
C VAL A 52 13.91 4.30 10.78
N ILE A 53 13.50 3.07 11.01
CA ILE A 53 12.18 2.54 10.67
C ILE A 53 11.35 2.46 11.94
N VAL A 54 10.19 3.10 11.95
CA VAL A 54 9.22 3.00 13.04
C VAL A 54 7.96 2.34 12.51
N SER A 55 7.57 1.20 13.10
CA SER A 55 6.32 0.52 12.81
C SER A 55 5.29 0.84 13.89
N VAL A 56 4.06 1.13 13.48
CA VAL A 56 2.90 1.37 14.33
C VAL A 56 1.81 0.39 13.92
N GLU A 57 1.55 -0.59 14.75
CA GLU A 57 0.72 -1.75 14.43
C GLU A 57 -0.38 -1.94 15.48
N ASP A 58 -1.57 -2.36 15.05
CA ASP A 58 -2.63 -2.77 15.99
C ASP A 58 -2.23 -4.07 16.71
N THR A 59 -1.56 -4.98 15.99
CA THR A 59 -1.00 -6.22 16.53
C THR A 59 0.27 -6.56 15.76
N THR A 60 1.35 -6.82 16.46
CA THR A 60 2.62 -7.19 15.86
C THR A 60 2.60 -8.64 15.38
N GLU A 61 2.37 -8.85 14.07
CA GLU A 61 2.35 -10.19 13.46
C GLU A 61 3.77 -10.69 13.12
N TYR A 62 4.69 -9.80 12.76
CA TYR A 62 6.07 -10.10 12.39
C TYR A 62 7.06 -9.33 13.25
N ILE A 63 8.05 -10.02 13.77
CA ILE A 63 9.23 -9.36 14.33
C ILE A 63 10.15 -8.99 13.16
N LEU A 64 10.28 -7.69 12.92
CA LEU A 64 11.13 -7.17 11.84
C LEU A 64 12.62 -7.33 12.19
N PRO A 65 13.45 -7.75 11.22
CA PRO A 65 14.87 -7.91 11.47
C PRO A 65 15.53 -6.54 11.67
N GLN A 66 16.47 -6.48 12.62
CA GLN A 66 17.44 -5.38 12.67
C GLN A 66 18.41 -5.54 11.50
N GLY A 67 18.85 -4.42 10.92
CA GLY A 67 19.73 -4.44 9.77
C GLY A 67 20.80 -3.35 9.82
N ARG A 68 20.94 -2.58 8.74
CA ARG A 68 21.91 -1.47 8.67
C ARG A 68 21.48 -0.25 9.47
N GLY A 69 20.17 -0.09 9.71
CA GLY A 69 19.58 0.99 10.48
C GLY A 69 18.97 0.49 11.79
N LEU A 70 18.04 1.26 12.32
CA LEU A 70 17.30 0.95 13.54
C LEU A 70 15.86 0.63 13.20
N VAL A 71 15.32 -0.47 13.72
CA VAL A 71 13.89 -0.83 13.61
C VAL A 71 13.26 -0.76 14.99
N VAL A 72 12.22 0.05 15.12
CA VAL A 72 11.40 0.21 16.33
C VAL A 72 9.97 -0.18 15.98
N GLN A 73 9.43 -1.21 16.62
CA GLN A 73 8.04 -1.62 16.48
C GLN A 73 7.25 -1.18 17.71
N ARG A 74 6.03 -0.70 17.49
CA ARG A 74 5.10 -0.29 18.55
C ARG A 74 3.74 -0.91 18.31
N GLU A 75 3.28 -1.64 19.30
CA GLU A 75 1.94 -2.21 19.34
C GLU A 75 1.03 -1.31 20.14
N ILE A 76 -0.14 -0.99 19.57
CA ILE A 76 -1.15 -0.15 20.21
C ILE A 76 -1.77 -0.93 21.38
N GLY A 77 -1.84 -0.27 22.53
CA GLY A 77 -2.30 -0.89 23.77
C GLY A 77 -1.20 -1.55 24.61
N ALA A 78 -0.04 -1.89 24.00
CA ALA A 78 1.12 -2.41 24.73
C ALA A 78 2.21 -1.34 24.90
N ASP A 79 2.62 -0.69 23.83
CA ASP A 79 3.75 0.27 23.79
C ASP A 79 3.29 1.73 23.74
N CYS A 80 2.07 1.99 23.30
CA CYS A 80 1.44 3.31 23.21
C CYS A 80 -0.08 3.21 23.38
N ALA A 81 -0.72 4.29 23.83
CA ALA A 81 -2.14 4.28 24.12
C ALA A 81 -3.02 4.38 22.86
N SER A 82 -2.49 4.97 21.76
CA SER A 82 -3.23 5.16 20.52
C SER A 82 -2.29 5.26 19.31
N ARG A 83 -2.86 5.07 18.12
CA ARG A 83 -2.15 5.28 16.83
C ARG A 83 -1.72 6.73 16.66
N GLU A 84 -2.56 7.69 17.09
CA GLU A 84 -2.25 9.12 17.09
C GLU A 84 -0.99 9.42 17.91
N GLU A 85 -0.90 8.88 19.13
CA GLU A 85 0.26 9.04 20.00
C GLU A 85 1.52 8.42 19.38
N ALA A 86 1.42 7.19 18.87
CA ALA A 86 2.54 6.50 18.24
C ALA A 86 3.07 7.23 17.01
N LEU A 87 2.19 7.78 16.16
CA LEU A 87 2.56 8.61 15.00
C LEU A 87 3.23 9.92 15.43
N ALA A 88 2.69 10.61 16.44
CA ALA A 88 3.29 11.82 16.96
C ALA A 88 4.71 11.55 17.52
N MET A 89 4.91 10.43 18.21
CA MET A 89 6.23 10.00 18.68
C MET A 89 7.18 9.67 17.52
N ALA A 90 6.71 8.98 16.47
CA ALA A 90 7.51 8.68 15.28
C ALA A 90 8.02 9.96 14.58
N LEU A 91 7.14 10.98 14.49
CA LEU A 91 7.49 12.30 13.97
C LEU A 91 8.54 13.03 14.81
N GLN A 92 8.50 12.88 16.15
CA GLN A 92 9.47 13.50 17.08
C GLN A 92 10.82 12.78 17.07
N GLN A 93 10.85 11.50 16.73
CA GLN A 93 12.06 10.67 16.69
C GLN A 93 12.80 10.73 15.35
N ASP A 94 12.38 11.63 14.44
CA ASP A 94 12.97 11.79 13.11
C ASP A 94 13.08 10.44 12.37
N ALA A 95 12.02 9.61 12.44
CA ALA A 95 11.96 8.38 11.67
C ALA A 95 12.12 8.68 10.17
N ASP A 96 12.96 7.93 9.49
CA ASP A 96 13.09 8.02 8.02
C ASP A 96 11.92 7.32 7.33
N VAL A 97 11.46 6.20 7.92
CA VAL A 97 10.39 5.36 7.38
C VAL A 97 9.38 5.08 8.48
N ILE A 98 8.11 5.25 8.16
CA ILE A 98 7.01 4.91 9.06
C ILE A 98 6.15 3.83 8.38
N LEU A 99 5.97 2.70 9.06
CA LEU A 99 5.01 1.66 8.70
C LEU A 99 3.77 1.87 9.54
N LEU A 100 2.61 1.85 8.92
CA LEU A 100 1.35 2.15 9.58
C LEU A 100 0.28 1.15 9.19
N ASP A 101 -0.33 0.48 10.17
CA ASP A 101 -1.45 -0.46 9.97
C ASP A 101 -2.79 0.30 10.05
N GLY A 102 -3.16 0.93 8.94
CA GLY A 102 -4.40 1.67 8.77
C GLY A 102 -4.43 3.07 9.38
N ILE A 103 -5.42 3.84 8.97
CA ILE A 103 -5.84 5.09 9.61
C ILE A 103 -7.36 5.10 9.75
N GLY A 104 -7.89 5.77 10.79
CA GLY A 104 -9.32 5.77 11.07
C GLY A 104 -9.95 7.14 11.27
N ASN A 105 -9.17 8.22 11.30
CA ASN A 105 -9.70 9.56 11.58
C ASN A 105 -8.82 10.70 11.01
N GLU A 106 -9.38 11.92 11.05
CA GLU A 106 -8.75 13.14 10.52
C GLU A 106 -7.40 13.45 11.18
N ARG A 107 -7.23 13.19 12.47
CA ARG A 107 -5.99 13.48 13.19
C ARG A 107 -4.86 12.54 12.76
N GLU A 108 -5.16 11.26 12.64
CA GLU A 108 -4.20 10.27 12.15
C GLU A 108 -3.79 10.58 10.71
N ALA A 109 -4.75 10.90 9.84
CA ALA A 109 -4.47 11.33 8.46
C ALA A 109 -3.62 12.62 8.43
N GLY A 110 -3.92 13.58 9.29
CA GLY A 110 -3.12 14.81 9.43
C GLY A 110 -1.67 14.55 9.81
N LEU A 111 -1.43 13.64 10.76
CA LEU A 111 -0.08 13.23 11.19
C LEU A 111 0.66 12.46 10.09
N LEU A 112 -0.03 11.53 9.40
CA LEU A 112 0.52 10.81 8.25
C LEU A 112 1.04 11.79 7.19
N PHE A 113 0.19 12.74 6.76
CA PHE A 113 0.62 13.70 5.75
C PHE A 113 1.62 14.73 6.28
N ALA A 114 1.66 15.00 7.59
CA ALA A 114 2.75 15.75 8.20
C ALA A 114 4.10 15.03 8.07
N ALA A 115 4.12 13.70 8.24
CA ALA A 115 5.30 12.86 8.01
C ALA A 115 5.75 12.96 6.55
N VAL A 116 4.83 12.76 5.61
CA VAL A 116 5.13 12.84 4.17
C VAL A 116 5.70 14.21 3.77
N ARG A 117 5.11 15.30 4.26
CA ARG A 117 5.60 16.67 4.00
C ARG A 117 6.98 16.95 4.59
N ARG A 118 7.35 16.28 5.69
CA ARG A 118 8.71 16.36 6.27
C ARG A 118 9.75 15.53 5.49
N GLY A 119 9.31 14.80 4.47
CA GLY A 119 10.18 13.97 3.63
C GLY A 119 10.35 12.55 4.14
N GLN A 120 9.61 12.12 5.16
CA GLN A 120 9.58 10.75 5.64
C GLN A 120 8.88 9.86 4.60
N PHE A 121 9.33 8.62 4.47
CA PHE A 121 8.65 7.63 3.66
C PHE A 121 7.62 6.90 4.50
N VAL A 122 6.36 6.94 4.09
CA VAL A 122 5.28 6.26 4.80
C VAL A 122 4.78 5.08 3.97
N ILE A 123 4.77 3.89 4.55
CA ILE A 123 4.10 2.71 3.99
C ILE A 123 2.84 2.49 4.82
N LEU A 124 1.69 2.75 4.20
CA LEU A 124 0.39 2.59 4.84
C LEU A 124 -0.26 1.29 4.36
N ALA A 125 -0.58 0.40 5.30
CA ALA A 125 -1.39 -0.78 5.05
C ALA A 125 -2.88 -0.44 5.23
N GLU A 126 -3.73 -0.83 4.28
CA GLU A 126 -5.18 -0.67 4.36
C GLU A 126 -5.91 -1.99 4.06
N LYS A 127 -7.19 -2.06 4.43
CA LYS A 127 -8.00 -3.29 4.32
C LYS A 127 -9.10 -3.15 3.26
N GLU A 128 -8.77 -2.48 2.16
CA GLU A 128 -9.69 -2.23 1.05
C GLU A 128 -9.36 -3.14 -0.15
N ASP A 129 -10.38 -3.51 -0.94
CA ASP A 129 -10.24 -4.50 -2.01
C ASP A 129 -9.57 -3.96 -3.29
N SER A 130 -9.40 -2.63 -3.43
CA SER A 130 -8.77 -1.99 -4.58
C SER A 130 -8.02 -0.72 -4.19
N VAL A 131 -7.10 -0.29 -5.05
CA VAL A 131 -6.37 0.99 -4.89
C VAL A 131 -7.35 2.15 -4.81
N THR A 132 -8.35 2.21 -5.69
CA THR A 132 -9.35 3.28 -5.72
C THR A 132 -10.15 3.35 -4.41
N ALA A 133 -10.58 2.20 -3.87
CA ALA A 133 -11.31 2.14 -2.61
C ALA A 133 -10.44 2.65 -1.44
N ALA A 134 -9.19 2.26 -1.38
CA ALA A 134 -8.26 2.70 -0.33
C ALA A 134 -7.96 4.21 -0.40
N LEU A 135 -7.79 4.76 -1.61
CA LEU A 135 -7.63 6.21 -1.78
C LEU A 135 -8.88 6.99 -1.36
N LEU A 136 -10.08 6.48 -1.67
CA LEU A 136 -11.34 7.08 -1.24
C LEU A 136 -11.51 7.01 0.27
N HIS A 137 -11.15 5.89 0.91
CA HIS A 137 -11.16 5.74 2.36
C HIS A 137 -10.27 6.78 3.03
N LEU A 138 -9.04 6.97 2.54
CA LEU A 138 -8.12 8.01 3.02
C LEU A 138 -8.76 9.42 2.99
N VAL A 139 -9.44 9.76 1.89
CA VAL A 139 -10.11 11.07 1.76
C VAL A 139 -11.28 11.18 2.73
N GLN A 140 -12.03 10.10 2.94
CA GLN A 140 -13.14 10.08 3.90
C GLN A 140 -12.69 10.27 5.35
N CYS A 141 -11.46 9.87 5.71
CA CYS A 141 -10.87 10.15 7.02
C CYS A 141 -10.78 11.65 7.34
N GLY A 142 -10.86 12.53 6.34
CA GLY A 142 -10.94 13.98 6.53
C GLY A 142 -12.19 14.47 7.24
N GLY A 143 -13.24 13.65 7.36
CA GLY A 143 -14.45 13.90 8.12
C GLY A 143 -15.32 15.05 7.58
N SER A 144 -14.83 16.26 7.62
CA SER A 144 -15.51 17.46 7.10
C SER A 144 -15.18 17.69 5.61
N THR A 145 -16.01 18.47 4.91
CA THR A 145 -15.73 18.87 3.51
C THR A 145 -14.37 19.58 3.38
N SER A 146 -14.05 20.47 4.31
CA SER A 146 -12.75 21.15 4.34
C SER A 146 -11.58 20.21 4.64
N GLY A 147 -11.76 19.28 5.58
CA GLY A 147 -10.76 18.25 5.89
C GLY A 147 -10.50 17.33 4.69
N SER A 148 -11.54 16.86 4.04
CA SER A 148 -11.41 16.02 2.84
C SER A 148 -10.69 16.75 1.70
N GLN A 149 -10.94 18.07 1.50
CA GLN A 149 -10.23 18.85 0.49
C GLN A 149 -8.72 18.97 0.80
N ILE A 150 -8.37 19.22 2.07
CA ILE A 150 -6.96 19.26 2.50
C ILE A 150 -6.28 17.90 2.29
N LEU A 151 -6.99 16.80 2.57
CA LEU A 151 -6.45 15.47 2.35
C LEU A 151 -6.28 15.15 0.86
N LEU A 152 -7.21 15.55 -0.02
CA LEU A 152 -7.06 15.41 -1.47
C LEU A 152 -5.81 16.10 -1.99
N GLU A 153 -5.56 17.35 -1.58
CA GLU A 153 -4.37 18.10 -1.95
C GLU A 153 -3.09 17.43 -1.42
N SER A 154 -3.11 17.01 -0.15
CA SER A 154 -1.98 16.33 0.49
C SER A 154 -1.69 14.97 -0.17
N LEU A 155 -2.74 14.21 -0.52
CA LEU A 155 -2.64 12.94 -1.21
C LEU A 155 -2.08 13.10 -2.62
N ALA A 156 -2.62 14.07 -3.39
CA ALA A 156 -2.15 14.37 -4.74
C ALA A 156 -0.66 14.73 -4.77
N GLN A 157 -0.17 15.45 -3.76
CA GLN A 157 1.24 15.84 -3.67
C GLN A 157 2.12 14.72 -3.11
N GLY A 158 1.62 14.00 -2.11
CA GLY A 158 2.41 13.06 -1.31
C GLY A 158 2.42 11.62 -1.80
N LEU A 159 1.43 11.20 -2.59
CA LEU A 159 1.35 9.82 -3.08
C LEU A 159 2.55 9.49 -3.97
N ALA A 160 3.33 8.47 -3.63
CA ALA A 160 4.36 7.90 -4.48
C ALA A 160 3.79 6.80 -5.37
N GLY A 161 2.95 5.95 -4.79
CA GLY A 161 2.25 4.91 -5.50
C GLY A 161 1.31 4.14 -4.58
N ALA A 162 0.54 3.26 -5.16
CA ALA A 162 -0.38 2.38 -4.44
C ALA A 162 -0.36 0.99 -5.05
N MET A 163 -0.63 -0.01 -4.22
CA MET A 163 -0.75 -1.40 -4.64
C MET A 163 -1.91 -2.05 -3.90
N ALA A 164 -2.78 -2.74 -4.65
CA ALA A 164 -3.73 -3.67 -4.06
C ALA A 164 -3.31 -5.11 -4.38
N GLN A 165 -3.59 -6.02 -3.45
CA GLN A 165 -3.15 -7.39 -3.60
C GLN A 165 -4.27 -8.39 -3.26
N LYS A 166 -4.28 -9.48 -4.04
CA LYS A 166 -5.22 -10.58 -3.87
C LYS A 166 -4.46 -11.91 -3.95
N LEU A 167 -4.72 -12.83 -3.01
CA LEU A 167 -4.15 -14.18 -3.03
C LEU A 167 -5.12 -15.16 -3.67
N LEU A 168 -4.68 -15.80 -4.74
CA LEU A 168 -5.45 -16.75 -5.53
C LEU A 168 -4.91 -18.17 -5.34
N ARG A 169 -5.80 -19.18 -5.36
CA ARG A 169 -5.41 -20.59 -5.26
C ARG A 169 -4.64 -20.99 -6.52
N ARG A 170 -3.48 -21.60 -6.33
CA ARG A 170 -2.66 -22.12 -7.44
C ARG A 170 -3.32 -23.34 -8.08
N GLN A 171 -3.07 -23.54 -9.37
CA GLN A 171 -3.58 -24.68 -10.13
C GLN A 171 -2.96 -26.01 -9.68
N ASP A 172 -1.69 -25.97 -9.25
CA ASP A 172 -0.95 -27.14 -8.74
C ASP A 172 -1.29 -27.47 -7.26
N GLU A 173 -2.26 -26.78 -6.67
CA GLU A 173 -2.68 -26.89 -5.27
C GLU A 173 -1.57 -26.62 -4.24
N ALA A 174 -0.38 -26.20 -4.66
CA ALA A 174 0.77 -25.90 -3.80
C ALA A 174 0.66 -24.53 -3.08
N GLY A 175 -0.54 -24.16 -2.64
CA GLY A 175 -0.77 -22.92 -1.92
C GLY A 175 -1.42 -21.82 -2.75
N ARG A 176 -0.96 -20.56 -2.56
CA ARG A 176 -1.55 -19.38 -3.20
C ARG A 176 -0.49 -18.61 -3.99
N VAL A 177 -0.94 -17.84 -4.98
CA VAL A 177 -0.14 -16.88 -5.74
C VAL A 177 -0.81 -15.52 -5.63
N ALA A 178 0.00 -14.46 -5.53
CA ALA A 178 -0.51 -13.09 -5.45
C ALA A 178 -0.74 -12.50 -6.85
N ALA A 179 -1.89 -11.84 -7.02
CA ALA A 179 -2.14 -10.87 -8.08
C ALA A 179 -1.99 -9.47 -7.50
N TYR A 180 -1.36 -8.58 -8.25
CA TYR A 180 -1.08 -7.21 -7.82
C TYR A 180 -1.67 -6.19 -8.79
N GLU A 181 -2.55 -5.33 -8.28
CA GLU A 181 -2.91 -4.06 -8.91
C GLU A 181 -1.85 -3.04 -8.51
N VAL A 182 -1.33 -2.27 -9.45
CA VAL A 182 -0.27 -1.27 -9.21
C VAL A 182 -0.66 0.06 -9.80
N LEU A 183 -0.40 1.12 -9.06
CA LEU A 183 -0.56 2.50 -9.47
C LEU A 183 0.67 3.31 -9.04
N VAL A 184 1.48 3.76 -10.00
CA VAL A 184 2.52 4.77 -9.74
C VAL A 184 1.93 6.16 -9.93
N ALA A 185 2.19 7.06 -8.99
CA ALA A 185 1.60 8.40 -9.01
C ALA A 185 2.33 9.32 -9.99
N ASP A 186 1.89 9.32 -11.24
CA ASP A 186 2.29 10.28 -12.27
C ASP A 186 1.51 11.59 -12.20
N ALA A 187 1.74 12.50 -13.15
CA ALA A 187 1.05 13.79 -13.21
C ALA A 187 -0.47 13.64 -13.45
N GLY A 188 -0.89 12.65 -14.24
CA GLY A 188 -2.30 12.37 -14.53
C GLY A 188 -3.04 11.87 -13.30
N VAL A 189 -2.45 10.90 -12.58
CA VAL A 189 -2.97 10.38 -11.32
C VAL A 189 -3.13 11.51 -10.29
N ARG A 190 -2.10 12.35 -10.13
CA ARG A 190 -2.12 13.49 -9.21
C ARG A 190 -3.23 14.49 -9.54
N SER A 191 -3.46 14.79 -10.83
CA SER A 191 -4.53 15.68 -11.27
C SER A 191 -5.91 15.11 -10.94
N LEU A 192 -6.15 13.81 -11.23
CA LEU A 192 -7.41 13.15 -10.90
C LEU A 192 -7.70 13.14 -9.40
N ILE A 193 -6.68 12.93 -8.57
CA ILE A 193 -6.83 12.99 -7.12
C ILE A 193 -7.16 14.41 -6.67
N ALA A 194 -6.41 15.43 -7.12
CA ALA A 194 -6.62 16.82 -6.74
C ALA A 194 -8.03 17.33 -7.13
N GLU A 195 -8.55 16.86 -8.25
CA GLU A 195 -9.90 17.18 -8.77
C GLU A 195 -11.03 16.34 -8.12
N ASN A 196 -10.71 15.51 -7.13
CA ASN A 196 -11.65 14.55 -6.51
C ASN A 196 -12.31 13.59 -7.52
N ARG A 197 -11.53 13.16 -8.52
CA ARG A 197 -11.93 12.25 -9.59
C ARG A 197 -11.28 10.88 -9.46
N ILE A 198 -11.03 10.44 -8.22
CA ILE A 198 -10.32 9.18 -7.90
C ILE A 198 -10.99 7.97 -8.58
N GLN A 199 -12.33 7.96 -8.70
CA GLN A 199 -13.06 6.87 -9.35
C GLN A 199 -12.69 6.70 -10.84
N GLN A 200 -12.17 7.74 -11.49
CA GLN A 200 -11.75 7.65 -12.89
C GLN A 200 -10.39 6.97 -13.06
N LEU A 201 -9.68 6.73 -11.96
CA LEU A 201 -8.49 5.89 -11.98
C LEU A 201 -8.80 4.47 -12.47
N ASP A 202 -9.96 3.91 -12.19
CA ASP A 202 -10.36 2.58 -12.68
C ASP A 202 -10.62 2.55 -14.19
N THR A 203 -11.13 3.63 -14.77
CA THR A 203 -11.56 3.67 -16.20
C THR A 203 -10.51 4.22 -17.14
N SER A 204 -9.57 5.04 -16.67
CA SER A 204 -8.52 5.65 -17.50
C SER A 204 -7.42 4.67 -17.95
N ALA A 205 -7.47 3.43 -17.49
CA ALA A 205 -6.48 2.38 -17.81
C ALA A 205 -6.55 1.86 -19.26
N GLY A 206 -7.65 2.10 -19.98
CA GLY A 206 -7.82 1.58 -21.33
C GLY A 206 -7.05 2.31 -22.44
N ALA A 207 -6.52 3.50 -22.19
CA ALA A 207 -5.86 4.32 -23.21
C ALA A 207 -4.32 4.32 -23.16
N GLU A 208 -3.72 4.01 -22.01
CA GLU A 208 -2.27 4.08 -21.84
C GLU A 208 -1.77 2.90 -21.00
N LYS A 209 -1.34 1.82 -21.67
CA LYS A 209 -0.44 0.82 -21.10
C LYS A 209 0.95 1.44 -20.83
N GLU A 210 0.97 2.63 -20.25
CA GLU A 210 2.23 3.30 -19.93
C GLU A 210 2.69 2.93 -18.52
N ARG A 211 3.97 2.68 -18.46
CA ARG A 211 4.85 2.32 -17.34
C ARG A 211 4.29 2.66 -15.93
N GLY A 212 4.02 1.64 -15.16
CA GLY A 212 3.72 1.77 -13.73
C GLY A 212 2.25 1.63 -13.35
N ARG A 213 1.39 1.12 -14.26
CA ARG A 213 -0.01 0.84 -13.96
C ARG A 213 -0.40 -0.56 -14.41
N VAL A 214 -0.89 -1.36 -13.47
CA VAL A 214 -1.43 -2.71 -13.69
C VAL A 214 -2.78 -2.80 -13.01
N GLN A 215 -3.83 -3.17 -13.76
CA GLN A 215 -5.14 -3.43 -13.20
C GLN A 215 -5.19 -4.83 -12.58
N MET A 216 -6.06 -5.02 -11.56
CA MET A 216 -6.20 -6.32 -10.89
C MET A 216 -6.59 -7.41 -11.88
N ASP A 217 -7.54 -7.15 -12.79
CA ASP A 217 -8.02 -8.15 -13.75
C ASP A 217 -6.96 -8.51 -14.78
N ASP A 218 -6.12 -7.56 -15.24
CA ASP A 218 -4.96 -7.83 -16.08
C ASP A 218 -3.93 -8.73 -15.35
N ALA A 219 -3.69 -8.46 -14.07
CA ALA A 219 -2.78 -9.27 -13.26
C ALA A 219 -3.30 -10.71 -13.11
N ILE A 220 -4.59 -10.88 -12.85
CA ILE A 220 -5.26 -12.18 -12.75
C ILE A 220 -5.21 -12.92 -14.10
N TYR A 221 -5.53 -12.23 -15.20
CA TYR A 221 -5.47 -12.80 -16.54
C TYR A 221 -4.04 -13.28 -16.89
N ASN A 222 -3.03 -12.51 -16.53
CA ASN A 222 -1.63 -12.90 -16.74
C ASN A 222 -1.25 -14.17 -15.93
N LEU A 223 -1.77 -14.33 -14.72
CA LEU A 223 -1.57 -15.55 -13.93
C LEU A 223 -2.25 -16.77 -14.56
N TYR A 224 -3.44 -16.57 -15.13
CA TYR A 224 -4.14 -17.62 -15.89
C TYR A 224 -3.36 -18.01 -17.15
N MET A 225 -2.91 -17.04 -17.95
CA MET A 225 -2.12 -17.29 -19.16
C MET A 225 -0.80 -18.02 -18.88
N LYS A 226 -0.21 -17.79 -17.70
CA LYS A 226 0.98 -18.51 -17.21
C LYS A 226 0.66 -19.87 -16.57
N SER A 227 -0.60 -20.31 -16.62
CA SER A 227 -1.06 -21.55 -15.99
C SER A 227 -0.77 -21.64 -14.49
N CYS A 228 -0.67 -20.50 -13.81
CA CYS A 228 -0.51 -20.45 -12.36
C CYS A 228 -1.83 -20.71 -11.62
N ILE A 229 -2.96 -20.34 -12.24
CA ILE A 229 -4.31 -20.51 -11.70
C ILE A 229 -5.25 -21.09 -12.74
N THR A 230 -6.36 -21.68 -12.29
CA THR A 230 -7.40 -22.21 -13.19
C THR A 230 -8.30 -21.08 -13.71
N SER A 231 -9.03 -21.32 -14.82
CA SER A 231 -10.03 -20.39 -15.34
C SER A 231 -11.11 -20.07 -14.30
N GLY A 232 -11.56 -21.08 -13.54
CA GLY A 232 -12.53 -20.88 -12.47
C GLY A 232 -12.00 -19.96 -11.35
N THR A 233 -10.71 -20.09 -11.00
CA THR A 233 -10.05 -19.20 -10.03
C THR A 233 -9.93 -17.78 -10.58
N ALA A 234 -9.61 -17.63 -11.86
CA ALA A 234 -9.50 -16.33 -12.51
C ALA A 234 -10.84 -15.59 -12.51
N ILE A 235 -11.91 -16.24 -12.98
CA ILE A 235 -13.26 -15.66 -13.00
C ILE A 235 -13.75 -15.30 -11.59
N ALA A 236 -13.53 -16.18 -10.59
CA ALA A 236 -13.93 -15.90 -9.21
C ALA A 236 -13.13 -14.77 -8.55
N GLY A 237 -11.90 -14.51 -9.01
CA GLY A 237 -11.00 -13.48 -8.49
C GLY A 237 -11.17 -12.12 -9.16
N ALA A 238 -11.71 -12.07 -10.38
CA ALA A 238 -11.83 -10.87 -11.17
C ALA A 238 -12.82 -9.86 -10.57
N LYS A 239 -12.57 -8.56 -10.83
CA LYS A 239 -13.48 -7.46 -10.51
C LYS A 239 -14.65 -7.47 -11.49
N ASP A 240 -14.38 -7.73 -12.78
CA ASP A 240 -15.38 -7.98 -13.82
C ASP A 240 -15.26 -9.40 -14.37
N PRO A 241 -16.10 -10.35 -13.87
CA PRO A 241 -16.07 -11.73 -14.32
C PRO A 241 -16.51 -11.93 -15.78
N GLU A 242 -17.23 -10.97 -16.39
CA GLU A 242 -17.70 -11.07 -17.78
C GLU A 242 -16.57 -10.84 -18.76
N ASP A 243 -15.66 -9.92 -18.45
CA ASP A 243 -14.46 -9.65 -19.26
C ASP A 243 -13.42 -10.79 -19.22
N MET A 244 -13.55 -11.70 -18.25
CA MET A 244 -12.69 -12.87 -18.09
C MET A 244 -13.19 -14.13 -18.82
N ARG A 245 -14.36 -14.10 -19.46
CA ARG A 245 -14.96 -15.23 -20.20
C ARG A 245 -14.56 -15.21 -21.66
#